data_129166e66ddb23d55dd3a36acf675c11
#
_entry.id   129166e66ddb23d55dd3a36acf675c11
#
_cell.length_a   1.000
_cell.length_b   1.000
_cell.length_c   1.000
_cell.angle_alpha   90.00
_cell.angle_beta   90.00
_cell.angle_gamma   90.00
#
_symmetry.space_group_name_H-M   'P 1'
#
loop_
_entity.id
_entity.type
_entity.pdbx_description
1 polymer ?
#
loop_
_entity_poly.entity_id
_entity_poly.type
_entity_poly.pdbx_seq_one_letter_code
_entity_poly.pdbx_strand_id
1 'polypeptide(L)'
;AIMEFVPDVAIEDLPIPYCAVATDLKAGREVFFRKGSLFQAIRASISLPFYYEPVQMKEMILIDGGVINPIPLNRVKRQAGDILVGVDVSGHDYKAQWEIQQRLKERQKKDKSLKAHILDMLLPDHLDFNYYTVLSRTSSLMIRQNSILMTKLMKPDMLVDIQMSQYGGFDYDKSEKIISIGRSKTALAISKYEESL
;
A
#
# COMPACT_ATOMS: atom_id res chain seq x y z
N ALA A 1 2.17 17.95 -10.08
CA ALA A 1 1.02 17.06 -9.79
C ALA A 1 0.70 17.03 -8.29
N ILE A 2 1.57 16.48 -7.38
CA ILE A 2 1.21 16.37 -5.95
C ILE A 2 1.01 17.76 -5.30
N MET A 3 1.82 18.74 -5.63
CA MET A 3 1.70 20.12 -5.12
C MET A 3 0.37 20.83 -5.48
N GLU A 4 -0.33 20.34 -6.49
CA GLU A 4 -1.65 20.88 -6.88
C GLU A 4 -2.74 20.47 -5.90
N PHE A 5 -2.54 19.36 -5.19
CA PHE A 5 -3.51 18.75 -4.30
C PHE A 5 -3.14 18.86 -2.82
N VAL A 6 -1.84 19.01 -2.52
CA VAL A 6 -1.33 19.04 -1.16
C VAL A 6 -0.63 20.37 -0.94
N PRO A 7 -1.19 21.28 -0.13
CA PRO A 7 -0.52 22.53 0.21
C PRO A 7 0.75 22.26 1.03
N ASP A 8 1.79 23.06 0.81
CA ASP A 8 3.00 22.97 1.62
C ASP A 8 2.83 23.76 2.92
N VAL A 9 2.17 23.12 3.89
CA VAL A 9 1.96 23.64 5.24
C VAL A 9 2.81 22.85 6.22
N ALA A 10 3.03 23.37 7.42
CA ALA A 10 3.70 22.63 8.47
C ALA A 10 2.78 21.53 9.03
N ILE A 11 3.31 20.33 9.23
CA ILE A 11 2.54 19.17 9.75
C ILE A 11 1.96 19.49 11.12
N GLU A 12 2.71 20.20 11.96
CA GLU A 12 2.32 20.61 13.31
C GLU A 12 1.15 21.60 13.34
N ASP A 13 0.87 22.29 12.23
CA ASP A 13 -0.22 23.25 12.09
C ASP A 13 -1.51 22.62 11.57
N LEU A 14 -1.50 21.32 11.28
CA LEU A 14 -2.68 20.62 10.82
C LEU A 14 -3.71 20.48 11.94
N PRO A 15 -5.01 20.65 11.63
CA PRO A 15 -6.09 20.54 12.62
C PRO A 15 -6.24 19.13 13.19
N ILE A 16 -5.80 18.11 12.43
CA ILE A 16 -5.78 16.70 12.86
C ILE A 16 -4.33 16.27 12.93
N PRO A 17 -3.88 15.68 14.07
CA PRO A 17 -2.52 15.17 14.19
C PRO A 17 -2.17 14.19 13.07
N TYR A 18 -1.08 14.44 12.39
CA TYR A 18 -0.63 13.67 11.24
C TYR A 18 0.77 13.10 11.47
N CYS A 19 1.02 11.92 10.90
CA CYS A 19 2.35 11.31 10.90
C CYS A 19 2.56 10.57 9.57
N ALA A 20 3.55 10.96 8.78
CA ALA A 20 4.01 10.19 7.64
C ALA A 20 5.22 9.34 8.03
N VAL A 21 5.37 8.20 7.36
CA VAL A 21 6.47 7.25 7.60
C VAL A 21 7.23 7.04 6.30
N ALA A 22 8.56 7.02 6.38
CA ALA A 22 9.47 6.70 5.29
C ALA A 22 10.56 5.74 5.77
N THR A 23 11.30 5.17 4.84
CA THR A 23 12.44 4.28 5.12
C THR A 23 13.73 4.97 4.68
N ASP A 24 14.71 5.11 5.59
CA ASP A 24 16.06 5.57 5.26
C ASP A 24 16.89 4.37 4.79
N LEU A 25 17.22 4.34 3.49
CA LEU A 25 18.00 3.27 2.88
C LEU A 25 19.44 3.20 3.40
N LYS A 26 20.03 4.34 3.78
CA LYS A 26 21.41 4.35 4.28
C LYS A 26 21.53 3.74 5.66
N ALA A 27 20.58 4.07 6.54
CA ALA A 27 20.63 3.62 7.92
C ALA A 27 19.80 2.34 8.17
N GLY A 28 19.01 1.88 7.19
CA GLY A 28 18.15 0.70 7.32
C GLY A 28 17.09 0.86 8.41
N ARG A 29 16.54 2.07 8.58
CA ARG A 29 15.62 2.38 9.67
C ARG A 29 14.39 3.14 9.18
N GLU A 30 13.35 3.06 9.99
CA GLU A 30 12.17 3.89 9.84
C GLU A 30 12.47 5.35 10.19
N VAL A 31 11.93 6.27 9.42
CA VAL A 31 11.89 7.70 9.67
C VAL A 31 10.42 8.13 9.69
N PHE A 32 10.01 8.91 10.69
CA PHE A 32 8.64 9.40 10.77
C PHE A 32 8.62 10.92 10.91
N PHE A 33 7.66 11.55 10.25
CA PHE A 33 7.48 12.99 10.18
C PHE A 33 6.23 13.39 10.94
N ARG A 34 6.40 14.23 11.96
CA ARG A 34 5.31 14.84 12.74
C ARG A 34 5.41 16.37 12.74
N LYS A 35 6.46 16.89 12.09
CA LYS A 35 6.77 18.31 11.99
C LYS A 35 7.45 18.61 10.67
N GLY A 36 7.39 19.88 10.26
CA GLY A 36 8.00 20.38 9.03
C GLY A 36 7.06 20.27 7.84
N SER A 37 7.60 20.37 6.62
CA SER A 37 6.83 20.38 5.39
C SER A 37 5.99 19.13 5.19
N LEU A 38 4.68 19.28 5.11
CA LEU A 38 3.72 18.21 4.80
C LEU A 38 4.02 17.61 3.43
N PHE A 39 4.30 18.46 2.44
CA PHE A 39 4.61 18.02 1.10
C PHE A 39 5.85 17.11 1.06
N GLN A 40 6.94 17.53 1.73
CA GLN A 40 8.17 16.72 1.75
C GLN A 40 7.94 15.37 2.47
N ALA A 41 7.20 15.35 3.55
CA ALA A 41 6.86 14.15 4.30
C ALA A 41 6.04 13.17 3.45
N ILE A 42 5.00 13.65 2.77
CA ILE A 42 4.18 12.83 1.86
C ILE A 42 5.04 12.34 0.69
N ARG A 43 5.84 13.22 0.06
CA ARG A 43 6.68 12.84 -1.08
C ARG A 43 7.68 11.73 -0.70
N ALA A 44 8.25 11.78 0.49
CA ALA A 44 9.13 10.71 0.99
C ALA A 44 8.34 9.41 1.24
N SER A 45 7.17 9.54 1.89
CA SER A 45 6.33 8.40 2.29
C SER A 45 5.79 7.59 1.12
N ILE A 46 5.57 8.22 -0.04
CA ILE A 46 5.04 7.56 -1.25
C ILE A 46 6.11 7.22 -2.30
N SER A 47 7.39 7.32 -1.95
CA SER A 47 8.50 7.02 -2.88
C SER A 47 8.67 5.51 -3.04
N LEU A 48 7.67 4.86 -3.66
CA LEU A 48 7.68 3.43 -3.94
C LEU A 48 8.92 3.04 -4.76
N PRO A 49 9.73 2.09 -4.28
CA PRO A 49 10.84 1.54 -5.06
C PRO A 49 10.36 1.06 -6.43
N PHE A 50 11.16 1.25 -7.46
CA PHE A 50 10.91 0.94 -8.87
C PHE A 50 9.95 1.90 -9.61
N TYR A 51 9.14 2.71 -8.91
CA TYR A 51 8.17 3.62 -9.53
C TYR A 51 8.57 5.08 -9.38
N TYR A 52 9.16 5.45 -8.24
CA TYR A 52 9.55 6.83 -7.96
C TYR A 52 11.00 6.93 -7.50
N GLU A 53 11.61 8.04 -7.83
CA GLU A 53 12.95 8.35 -7.35
C GLU A 53 12.95 8.53 -5.82
N PRO A 54 13.96 7.99 -5.12
CA PRO A 54 14.16 8.25 -3.70
C PRO A 54 14.30 9.73 -3.40
N VAL A 55 13.84 10.15 -2.23
CA VAL A 55 14.00 11.54 -1.78
C VAL A 55 15.29 11.69 -0.99
N GLN A 56 16.18 12.56 -1.46
CA GLN A 56 17.34 12.95 -0.69
C GLN A 56 16.97 14.06 0.30
N MET A 57 17.16 13.81 1.59
CA MET A 57 16.89 14.76 2.65
C MET A 57 18.04 14.74 3.66
N LYS A 58 18.84 15.81 3.69
CA LYS A 58 20.09 15.86 4.46
C LYS A 58 20.99 14.67 4.08
N GLU A 59 21.39 13.87 5.07
CA GLU A 59 22.23 12.68 4.87
C GLU A 59 21.43 11.40 4.56
N MET A 60 20.10 11.46 4.52
CA MET A 60 19.21 10.31 4.32
C MET A 60 18.84 10.14 2.85
N ILE A 61 18.63 8.90 2.44
CA ILE A 61 17.99 8.52 1.18
C ILE A 61 16.67 7.83 1.55
N LEU A 62 15.56 8.55 1.33
CA LEU A 62 14.23 8.13 1.77
C LEU A 62 13.44 7.48 0.64
N ILE A 63 12.84 6.35 0.97
CA ILE A 63 11.86 5.63 0.15
C ILE A 63 10.59 5.41 0.95
N ASP A 64 9.59 4.81 0.32
CA ASP A 64 8.29 4.48 0.92
C ASP A 64 8.44 3.80 2.29
N GLY A 65 7.65 4.26 3.24
CA GLY A 65 7.64 3.72 4.61
C GLY A 65 7.11 2.31 4.70
N GLY A 66 6.26 1.90 3.76
CA GLY A 66 5.68 0.57 3.70
C GLY A 66 6.70 -0.55 3.56
N VAL A 67 7.93 -0.25 3.16
CA VAL A 67 9.02 -1.24 3.09
C VAL A 67 9.33 -1.82 4.48
N ILE A 68 9.34 -0.99 5.53
CA ILE A 68 9.63 -1.42 6.91
C ILE A 68 8.35 -1.47 7.75
N ASN A 69 7.48 -0.45 7.62
CA ASN A 69 6.29 -0.30 8.46
C ASN A 69 5.05 0.05 7.62
N PRO A 70 4.47 -0.96 6.95
CA PRO A 70 3.36 -0.74 6.01
C PRO A 70 2.04 -0.33 6.66
N ILE A 71 1.85 -0.66 7.93
CA ILE A 71 0.72 -0.24 8.75
C ILE A 71 1.23 0.34 10.08
N PRO A 72 1.56 1.65 10.14
CA PRO A 72 2.32 2.24 11.24
C PRO A 72 1.47 2.49 12.50
N LEU A 73 0.80 1.46 13.00
CA LEU A 73 -0.05 1.50 14.20
C LEU A 73 0.72 1.96 15.44
N ASN A 74 1.99 1.60 15.54
CA ASN A 74 2.90 2.00 16.61
C ASN A 74 3.24 3.52 16.59
N ARG A 75 2.84 4.24 15.55
CA ARG A 75 3.06 5.69 15.42
C ARG A 75 1.83 6.50 15.83
N VAL A 76 0.69 5.86 16.05
CA VAL A 76 -0.51 6.53 16.54
C VAL A 76 -0.33 6.85 18.03
N LYS A 77 -0.50 8.14 18.41
CA LYS A 77 -0.54 8.53 19.81
C LYS A 77 -1.93 8.23 20.34
N ARG A 78 -2.02 7.49 21.43
CA ARG A 78 -3.29 7.11 22.09
C ARG A 78 -3.37 7.69 23.50
N GLN A 79 -4.58 8.04 23.88
CA GLN A 79 -4.97 8.29 25.28
C GLN A 79 -5.87 7.15 25.77
N ALA A 80 -6.13 7.10 27.08
CA ALA A 80 -7.05 6.13 27.62
C ALA A 80 -8.47 6.36 27.06
N GLY A 81 -9.06 5.30 26.48
CA GLY A 81 -10.37 5.36 25.84
C GLY A 81 -10.33 5.57 24.31
N ASP A 82 -9.17 5.86 23.74
CA ASP A 82 -9.05 5.96 22.28
C ASP A 82 -9.16 4.58 21.61
N ILE A 83 -9.88 4.54 20.48
CA ILE A 83 -10.00 3.36 19.63
C ILE A 83 -8.91 3.40 18.56
N LEU A 84 -8.06 2.38 18.50
CA LEU A 84 -7.05 2.23 17.44
C LEU A 84 -7.65 1.53 16.23
N VAL A 85 -7.76 2.25 15.14
CA VAL A 85 -8.24 1.71 13.87
C VAL A 85 -7.09 1.54 12.91
N GLY A 86 -6.95 0.33 12.35
CA GLY A 86 -6.01 0.03 11.28
C GLY A 86 -6.74 -0.21 9.96
N VAL A 87 -6.20 0.33 8.86
CA VAL A 87 -6.64 -0.01 7.50
C VAL A 87 -5.48 -0.64 6.77
N ASP A 88 -5.59 -1.95 6.52
CA ASP A 88 -4.56 -2.72 5.81
C ASP A 88 -4.97 -2.96 4.35
N VAL A 89 -4.25 -2.33 3.44
CA VAL A 89 -4.43 -2.48 1.98
C VAL A 89 -3.36 -3.39 1.36
N SER A 90 -2.49 -3.98 2.18
CA SER A 90 -1.40 -4.84 1.71
C SER A 90 -1.85 -6.27 1.39
N GLY A 91 -3.13 -6.59 1.60
CA GLY A 91 -3.71 -7.91 1.37
C GLY A 91 -3.60 -8.31 -0.10
N HIS A 92 -2.87 -9.40 -0.36
CA HIS A 92 -2.79 -10.04 -1.67
C HIS A 92 -3.24 -11.47 -1.58
N ASP A 93 -4.23 -11.84 -2.37
CA ASP A 93 -4.57 -13.24 -2.61
C ASP A 93 -3.76 -13.77 -3.79
N TYR A 94 -2.52 -14.18 -3.50
CA TYR A 94 -1.60 -14.72 -4.52
C TYR A 94 -2.16 -15.97 -5.20
N LYS A 95 -2.99 -16.75 -4.52
CA LYS A 95 -3.62 -17.94 -5.09
C LYS A 95 -4.67 -17.55 -6.12
N ALA A 96 -5.57 -16.63 -5.77
CA ALA A 96 -6.59 -16.14 -6.70
C ALA A 96 -5.95 -15.44 -7.92
N GLN A 97 -4.90 -14.65 -7.72
CA GLN A 97 -4.15 -14.05 -8.84
C GLN A 97 -3.56 -15.12 -9.75
N TRP A 98 -2.93 -16.15 -9.20
CA TRP A 98 -2.39 -17.26 -9.96
C TRP A 98 -3.48 -18.00 -10.76
N GLU A 99 -4.62 -18.31 -10.15
CA GLU A 99 -5.74 -18.97 -10.82
C GLU A 99 -6.33 -18.13 -11.95
N ILE A 100 -6.49 -16.82 -11.74
CA ILE A 100 -6.96 -15.87 -12.79
C ILE A 100 -5.98 -15.88 -13.96
N GLN A 101 -4.67 -15.78 -13.69
CA GLN A 101 -3.65 -15.80 -14.74
C GLN A 101 -3.64 -17.12 -15.51
N GLN A 102 -3.80 -18.25 -14.86
CA GLN A 102 -3.90 -19.55 -15.55
C GLN A 102 -5.11 -19.60 -16.48
N ARG A 103 -6.27 -19.15 -16.02
CA ARG A 103 -7.49 -19.08 -16.84
C ARG A 103 -7.35 -18.13 -18.03
N LEU A 104 -6.68 -17.00 -17.86
CA LEU A 104 -6.40 -16.07 -18.97
C LEU A 104 -5.47 -16.70 -20.01
N LYS A 105 -4.38 -17.35 -19.58
CA LYS A 105 -3.46 -18.07 -20.47
C LYS A 105 -4.16 -19.18 -21.24
N GLU A 106 -5.08 -19.94 -20.62
CA GLU A 106 -5.86 -20.97 -21.29
C GLU A 106 -6.82 -20.39 -22.35
N ARG A 107 -7.43 -19.22 -22.06
CA ARG A 107 -8.29 -18.51 -23.04
C ARG A 107 -7.48 -18.00 -24.22
N GLN A 108 -6.32 -17.41 -24.00
CA GLN A 108 -5.43 -16.90 -25.06
C GLN A 108 -4.91 -18.03 -25.95
N LYS A 109 -4.56 -19.19 -25.42
CA LYS A 109 -4.18 -20.36 -26.21
C LYS A 109 -5.29 -20.85 -27.15
N LYS A 110 -6.56 -20.58 -26.82
CA LYS A 110 -7.72 -20.93 -27.66
C LYS A 110 -8.05 -19.87 -28.73
N ASP A 111 -7.66 -18.61 -28.50
CA ASP A 111 -7.91 -17.50 -29.42
C ASP A 111 -6.66 -17.20 -30.25
N LYS A 112 -6.64 -17.68 -31.50
CA LYS A 112 -5.55 -17.47 -32.46
C LYS A 112 -5.66 -16.13 -33.21
N SER A 113 -6.42 -15.17 -32.70
CA SER A 113 -6.66 -13.91 -33.41
C SER A 113 -5.47 -12.94 -33.27
N LEU A 114 -5.29 -12.09 -34.31
CA LEU A 114 -4.25 -11.04 -34.33
C LEU A 114 -4.37 -10.07 -33.13
N LYS A 115 -5.61 -9.87 -32.64
CA LYS A 115 -5.88 -9.06 -31.44
C LYS A 115 -5.28 -9.67 -30.16
N ALA A 116 -5.28 -11.00 -30.03
CA ALA A 116 -4.64 -11.70 -28.92
C ALA A 116 -3.12 -11.49 -28.93
N HIS A 117 -2.51 -11.45 -30.12
CA HIS A 117 -1.07 -11.23 -30.27
C HIS A 117 -0.63 -9.80 -29.93
N ILE A 118 -1.45 -8.80 -30.26
CA ILE A 118 -1.21 -7.41 -29.90
C ILE A 118 -1.44 -7.19 -28.40
N LEU A 119 -2.44 -7.84 -27.81
CA LEU A 119 -2.72 -7.79 -26.39
C LEU A 119 -1.61 -8.46 -25.58
N ASP A 120 -1.05 -9.55 -26.07
CA ASP A 120 0.10 -10.26 -25.48
C ASP A 120 1.39 -9.42 -25.51
N MET A 121 1.52 -8.54 -26.50
CA MET A 121 2.64 -7.60 -26.63
C MET A 121 2.49 -6.37 -25.71
N LEU A 122 1.26 -5.97 -25.39
CA LEU A 122 0.95 -4.77 -24.57
C LEU A 122 0.75 -5.08 -23.08
N LEU A 123 0.34 -6.31 -22.76
CA LEU A 123 0.27 -6.77 -21.39
C LEU A 123 1.52 -7.58 -21.09
N PRO A 124 2.33 -7.24 -20.09
CA PRO A 124 3.44 -8.07 -19.65
C PRO A 124 2.89 -9.30 -18.91
N ASP A 125 2.27 -10.21 -19.68
CA ASP A 125 1.52 -11.37 -19.17
C ASP A 125 2.39 -12.62 -19.00
N HIS A 126 3.66 -12.47 -19.28
CA HIS A 126 4.61 -13.47 -18.89
C HIS A 126 5.02 -13.17 -17.45
N LEU A 127 4.51 -13.98 -16.52
CA LEU A 127 5.28 -14.30 -15.33
C LEU A 127 6.56 -15.02 -15.80
N ASP A 128 7.29 -14.39 -16.67
CA ASP A 128 8.68 -14.69 -16.82
C ASP A 128 9.26 -14.38 -15.45
N PHE A 129 9.80 -15.40 -14.81
CA PHE A 129 10.59 -15.25 -13.59
C PHE A 129 11.84 -14.45 -13.91
N ASN A 130 11.63 -13.27 -14.50
CA ASN A 130 12.71 -12.33 -14.67
C ASN A 130 13.05 -11.74 -13.29
N TYR A 131 14.25 -11.28 -13.17
CA TYR A 131 14.78 -10.73 -11.92
C TYR A 131 13.87 -9.65 -11.31
N TYR A 132 13.27 -8.80 -12.12
CA TYR A 132 12.35 -7.73 -11.69
C TYR A 132 11.07 -8.30 -11.04
N THR A 133 10.45 -9.29 -11.67
CA THR A 133 9.23 -9.94 -11.15
C THR A 133 9.49 -10.65 -9.83
N VAL A 134 10.62 -11.36 -9.73
CA VAL A 134 11.02 -12.02 -8.49
C VAL A 134 11.24 -11.01 -7.38
N LEU A 135 11.98 -9.93 -7.66
CA LEU A 135 12.31 -8.89 -6.69
C LEU A 135 11.03 -8.16 -6.21
N SER A 136 10.17 -7.76 -7.14
CA SER A 136 8.90 -7.09 -6.81
C SER A 136 7.99 -7.98 -5.95
N ARG A 137 7.86 -9.26 -6.28
CA ARG A 137 7.06 -10.21 -5.48
C ARG A 137 7.67 -10.47 -4.11
N THR A 138 8.98 -10.64 -4.04
CA THR A 138 9.68 -10.81 -2.76
C THR A 138 9.45 -9.59 -1.87
N SER A 139 9.59 -8.39 -2.41
CA SER A 139 9.32 -7.15 -1.67
C SER A 139 7.87 -7.09 -1.17
N SER A 140 6.89 -7.43 -2.02
CA SER A 140 5.47 -7.46 -1.64
C SER A 140 5.18 -8.46 -0.52
N LEU A 141 5.81 -9.64 -0.56
CA LEU A 141 5.69 -10.64 0.50
C LEU A 141 6.28 -10.15 1.83
N MET A 142 7.43 -9.49 1.79
CA MET A 142 8.07 -8.91 2.98
C MET A 142 7.20 -7.81 3.59
N ILE A 143 6.67 -6.90 2.77
CA ILE A 143 5.74 -5.84 3.18
C ILE A 143 4.50 -6.46 3.85
N ARG A 144 3.91 -7.48 3.23
CA ARG A 144 2.74 -8.17 3.80
C ARG A 144 3.05 -8.84 5.13
N GLN A 145 4.20 -9.49 5.27
CA GLN A 145 4.61 -10.10 6.55
C GLN A 145 4.80 -9.04 7.64
N ASN A 146 5.41 -7.90 7.31
CA ASN A 146 5.56 -6.79 8.25
C ASN A 146 4.19 -6.24 8.69
N SER A 147 3.22 -6.12 7.78
CA SER A 147 1.85 -5.71 8.13
C SER A 147 1.20 -6.68 9.11
N ILE A 148 1.28 -7.97 8.85
CA ILE A 148 0.74 -9.03 9.73
C ILE A 148 1.40 -8.98 11.11
N LEU A 149 2.72 -8.83 11.17
CA LEU A 149 3.46 -8.76 12.43
C LEU A 149 3.09 -7.51 13.22
N MET A 150 3.01 -6.34 12.57
CA MET A 150 2.62 -5.09 13.22
C MET A 150 1.20 -5.16 13.77
N THR A 151 0.26 -5.71 13.00
CA THR A 151 -1.13 -5.90 13.43
C THR A 151 -1.22 -6.83 14.65
N LYS A 152 -0.47 -7.93 14.66
CA LYS A 152 -0.40 -8.85 15.81
C LYS A 152 0.23 -8.22 17.05
N LEU A 153 1.26 -7.38 16.85
CA LEU A 153 1.97 -6.71 17.94
C LEU A 153 1.11 -5.61 18.56
N MET A 154 0.51 -4.77 17.74
CA MET A 154 -0.19 -3.57 18.18
C MET A 154 -1.65 -3.83 18.56
N LYS A 155 -2.24 -4.94 18.07
CA LYS A 155 -3.61 -5.36 18.36
C LYS A 155 -4.60 -4.19 18.26
N PRO A 156 -4.83 -3.65 17.06
CA PRO A 156 -5.78 -2.56 16.88
C PRO A 156 -7.18 -3.02 17.34
N ASP A 157 -7.96 -2.10 17.89
CA ASP A 157 -9.33 -2.38 18.34
C ASP A 157 -10.22 -2.69 17.13
N MET A 158 -9.92 -2.10 15.97
CA MET A 158 -10.59 -2.37 14.71
C MET A 158 -9.57 -2.47 13.58
N LEU A 159 -9.69 -3.53 12.76
CA LEU A 159 -8.88 -3.71 11.55
C LEU A 159 -9.77 -3.83 10.32
N VAL A 160 -9.57 -2.94 9.36
CA VAL A 160 -10.20 -3.00 8.02
C VAL A 160 -9.19 -3.61 7.07
N ASP A 161 -9.37 -4.88 6.70
CA ASP A 161 -8.50 -5.58 5.75
C ASP A 161 -9.11 -5.53 4.34
N ILE A 162 -8.43 -4.82 3.42
CA ILE A 162 -8.86 -4.65 2.03
C ILE A 162 -7.87 -5.40 1.13
N GLN A 163 -8.37 -6.45 0.50
CA GLN A 163 -7.57 -7.20 -0.47
C GLN A 163 -7.52 -6.46 -1.81
N MET A 164 -6.35 -5.90 -2.13
CA MET A 164 -6.11 -5.16 -3.36
C MET A 164 -5.58 -6.04 -4.51
N SER A 165 -5.60 -7.36 -4.36
CA SER A 165 -5.06 -8.32 -5.33
C SER A 165 -5.67 -8.25 -6.74
N GLN A 166 -6.85 -7.65 -6.88
CA GLN A 166 -7.56 -7.47 -8.16
C GLN A 166 -7.28 -6.11 -8.82
N TYR A 167 -6.51 -5.26 -8.16
CA TYR A 167 -6.23 -3.89 -8.61
C TYR A 167 -4.74 -3.65 -8.72
N GLY A 168 -4.33 -3.03 -9.83
CA GLY A 168 -2.98 -2.51 -10.00
C GLY A 168 -2.80 -1.18 -9.27
N GLY A 169 -1.55 -0.83 -8.96
CA GLY A 169 -1.25 0.44 -8.29
C GLY A 169 -1.63 1.70 -9.07
N PHE A 170 -2.05 1.57 -10.34
CA PHE A 170 -2.42 2.66 -11.24
C PHE A 170 -3.85 2.53 -11.80
N ASP A 171 -4.68 1.65 -11.24
CA ASP A 171 -6.09 1.44 -11.65
C ASP A 171 -7.00 2.58 -11.15
N TYR A 172 -6.64 3.83 -11.43
CA TYR A 172 -7.41 5.03 -11.00
C TYR A 172 -8.80 5.11 -11.63
N ASP A 173 -8.99 4.48 -12.78
CA ASP A 173 -10.29 4.33 -13.46
C ASP A 173 -11.29 3.48 -12.67
N LYS A 174 -10.81 2.66 -11.71
CA LYS A 174 -11.62 1.81 -10.85
C LYS A 174 -11.89 2.41 -9.46
N SER A 175 -11.59 3.69 -9.25
CA SER A 175 -11.66 4.36 -7.95
C SER A 175 -13.02 4.22 -7.26
N GLU A 176 -14.13 4.40 -7.98
CA GLU A 176 -15.49 4.25 -7.41
C GLU A 176 -15.74 2.86 -6.83
N LYS A 177 -15.29 1.82 -7.55
CA LYS A 177 -15.44 0.44 -7.09
C LYS A 177 -14.57 0.17 -5.85
N ILE A 178 -13.34 0.68 -5.83
CA ILE A 178 -12.42 0.56 -4.69
C ILE A 178 -13.01 1.27 -3.47
N ILE A 179 -13.56 2.46 -3.63
CA ILE A 179 -14.25 3.23 -2.58
C ILE A 179 -15.44 2.43 -2.02
N SER A 180 -16.25 1.84 -2.88
CA SER A 180 -17.40 1.00 -2.47
C SER A 180 -16.97 -0.20 -1.64
N ILE A 181 -15.89 -0.87 -2.03
CA ILE A 181 -15.31 -1.98 -1.27
C ILE A 181 -14.82 -1.49 0.10
N GLY A 182 -14.08 -0.37 0.14
CA GLY A 182 -13.62 0.25 1.38
C GLY A 182 -14.77 0.53 2.34
N ARG A 183 -15.84 1.15 1.86
CA ARG A 183 -17.06 1.42 2.66
C ARG A 183 -17.68 0.14 3.23
N SER A 184 -17.86 -0.88 2.39
CA SER A 184 -18.47 -2.15 2.83
C SER A 184 -17.61 -2.87 3.88
N LYS A 185 -16.28 -2.88 3.68
CA LYS A 185 -15.35 -3.50 4.63
C LYS A 185 -15.29 -2.75 5.95
N THR A 186 -15.32 -1.42 5.89
CA THR A 186 -15.34 -0.58 7.09
C THR A 186 -16.65 -0.77 7.87
N ALA A 187 -17.81 -0.77 7.21
CA ALA A 187 -19.09 -1.04 7.86
C ALA A 187 -19.11 -2.39 8.58
N LEU A 188 -18.58 -3.44 7.94
CA LEU A 188 -18.46 -4.76 8.57
C LEU A 188 -17.51 -4.75 9.78
N ALA A 189 -16.39 -4.02 9.69
CA ALA A 189 -15.46 -3.91 10.81
C ALA A 189 -16.08 -3.16 12.01
N ILE A 190 -16.88 -2.13 11.75
CA ILE A 190 -17.64 -1.39 12.78
C ILE A 190 -18.64 -2.32 13.47
N SER A 191 -19.49 -3.04 12.71
CA SER A 191 -20.47 -3.96 13.30
C SER A 191 -19.80 -5.00 14.19
N LYS A 192 -18.67 -5.59 13.76
CA LYS A 192 -17.94 -6.57 14.57
C LYS A 192 -17.36 -5.96 15.85
N TYR A 193 -16.91 -4.72 15.79
CA TYR A 193 -16.40 -4.02 16.96
C TYR A 193 -17.54 -3.76 17.97
N GLU A 194 -18.70 -3.27 17.48
CA GLU A 194 -19.89 -3.03 18.30
C GLU A 194 -20.42 -4.30 18.97
N GLU A 195 -20.38 -5.44 18.27
CA GLU A 195 -20.75 -6.76 18.82
C GLU A 195 -19.78 -7.26 19.90
N SER A 196 -18.55 -6.73 19.94
CA SER A 196 -17.50 -7.12 20.90
C SER A 196 -17.49 -6.31 22.20
N LEU A 197 -18.25 -5.20 22.27
CA LEU A 197 -18.40 -4.33 23.43
C LEU A 197 -19.43 -4.88 24.41
#